data_5721c80000cce238c241a349ea7d7a65
#
_entry.id   5721c80000cce238c241a349ea7d7a65
#
_cell.length_a   1.000
_cell.length_b   1.000
_cell.length_c   1.000
_cell.angle_alpha   90.00
_cell.angle_beta   90.00
_cell.angle_gamma   90.00
#
_symmetry.space_group_name_H-M   'P 1'
#
loop_
_entity.id
_entity.type
_entity.pdbx_description
1 polymer ?
#
loop_
_entity_poly.entity_id
_entity_poly.type
_entity_poly.pdbx_seq_one_letter_code
_entity_poly.pdbx_strand_id
1 'polypeptide(L)'
;MKQYIFLFMSIFFFVGCSEQNDEISSEKNNIPEVNKMDLSNLIAVVSKETPNLYKINREYLAQRGTMMTEKTASSKDLQQLSQSLLAITKETKLVLQEYGITDEFIKETLGDSNDNRMALIGLALIEVQRTSVATRSLDWNDVASCGAAALGLDVLEDMRKALTSKRMTREIVERVLKKSIKKIATRLSGVIGVSITVAEFGVCLAIAS
;
A
#
# COMPACT_ATOMS: atom_id res chain seq x y z
N MET A 1 -64.58 -6.40 28.91
CA MET A 1 -63.27 -5.85 28.56
C MET A 1 -62.21 -6.84 29.03
N LYS A 2 -61.70 -7.69 28.15
CA LYS A 2 -60.79 -8.79 28.48
C LYS A 2 -59.40 -8.41 27.97
N GLN A 3 -58.45 -8.20 28.87
CA GLN A 3 -57.04 -8.00 28.59
C GLN A 3 -56.42 -9.38 28.26
N TYR A 4 -55.84 -9.50 27.05
CA TYR A 4 -54.98 -10.63 26.71
C TYR A 4 -53.54 -10.20 26.85
N ILE A 5 -52.92 -10.74 27.87
CA ILE A 5 -51.46 -10.64 28.11
C ILE A 5 -50.84 -11.74 27.25
N PHE A 6 -50.14 -11.33 26.19
CA PHE A 6 -49.28 -12.23 25.42
C PHE A 6 -47.92 -12.31 26.05
N LEU A 7 -47.69 -13.42 26.72
CA LEU A 7 -46.41 -13.78 27.32
C LEU A 7 -45.54 -14.37 26.21
N PHE A 8 -44.66 -13.54 25.64
CA PHE A 8 -43.64 -14.01 24.70
C PHE A 8 -42.51 -14.70 25.45
N MET A 9 -42.54 -16.01 25.41
CA MET A 9 -41.51 -16.89 25.94
C MET A 9 -40.33 -16.86 24.95
N SER A 10 -39.28 -16.05 25.26
CA SER A 10 -38.04 -16.02 24.50
C SER A 10 -37.21 -17.28 24.78
N ILE A 11 -37.25 -18.20 23.82
CA ILE A 11 -36.36 -19.36 23.82
C ILE A 11 -34.98 -18.90 23.37
N PHE A 12 -34.06 -18.73 24.31
CA PHE A 12 -32.63 -18.56 24.02
C PHE A 12 -32.08 -19.91 23.58
N PHE A 13 -31.89 -20.06 22.27
CA PHE A 13 -31.02 -21.10 21.75
C PHE A 13 -29.56 -20.70 21.99
N PHE A 14 -28.96 -21.25 23.02
CA PHE A 14 -27.52 -21.31 23.15
C PHE A 14 -26.99 -22.25 22.07
N VAL A 15 -26.60 -21.69 20.92
CA VAL A 15 -25.74 -22.40 19.99
C VAL A 15 -24.34 -22.34 20.58
N GLY A 16 -23.94 -23.44 21.22
CA GLY A 16 -22.57 -23.63 21.66
C GLY A 16 -21.65 -23.63 20.45
N CYS A 17 -20.84 -22.59 20.29
CA CYS A 17 -19.64 -22.66 19.46
C CYS A 17 -18.71 -23.69 20.12
N SER A 18 -18.64 -24.91 19.56
CA SER A 18 -17.53 -25.80 19.83
C SER A 18 -16.29 -25.14 19.26
N GLU A 19 -15.38 -24.71 20.12
CA GLU A 19 -14.00 -24.40 19.73
C GLU A 19 -13.41 -25.70 19.18
N GLN A 20 -13.42 -25.84 17.87
CA GLN A 20 -12.54 -26.77 17.19
C GLN A 20 -11.13 -26.21 17.36
N ASN A 21 -10.39 -26.78 18.32
CA ASN A 21 -8.95 -26.69 18.38
C ASN A 21 -8.41 -27.43 17.15
N ASP A 22 -8.33 -26.74 16.02
CA ASP A 22 -7.46 -27.13 14.95
C ASP A 22 -6.05 -27.02 15.49
N GLU A 23 -5.46 -28.17 15.85
CA GLU A 23 -4.02 -28.31 16.00
C GLU A 23 -3.39 -27.94 14.66
N ILE A 24 -3.09 -26.65 14.53
CA ILE A 24 -2.24 -26.15 13.44
C ILE A 24 -0.88 -26.78 13.69
N SER A 25 -0.59 -27.82 12.93
CA SER A 25 0.75 -28.40 12.83
C SER A 25 1.70 -27.24 12.53
N SER A 26 2.53 -26.89 13.51
CA SER A 26 3.54 -25.85 13.37
C SER A 26 4.64 -26.39 12.45
N GLU A 27 4.42 -26.38 11.15
CA GLU A 27 5.51 -26.26 10.22
C GLU A 27 6.21 -24.94 10.53
N LYS A 28 7.40 -25.02 11.13
CA LYS A 28 8.31 -23.91 11.28
C LYS A 28 8.75 -23.42 9.90
N ASN A 29 7.84 -22.76 9.20
CA ASN A 29 8.20 -21.94 8.08
C ASN A 29 9.03 -20.79 8.65
N ASN A 30 10.33 -20.78 8.36
CA ASN A 30 11.22 -19.66 8.64
C ASN A 30 10.69 -18.44 7.86
N ILE A 31 9.79 -17.70 8.52
CA ILE A 31 9.28 -16.44 8.00
C ILE A 31 10.41 -15.44 8.21
N PRO A 32 10.92 -14.79 7.14
CA PRO A 32 11.83 -13.68 7.34
C PRO A 32 11.12 -12.66 8.22
N GLU A 33 11.74 -12.31 9.36
CA GLU A 33 11.24 -11.18 10.14
C GLU A 33 11.10 -9.98 9.20
N VAL A 34 9.99 -9.27 9.26
CA VAL A 34 9.71 -8.13 8.38
C VAL A 34 10.74 -7.01 8.53
N ASN A 35 11.41 -6.95 9.68
CA ASN A 35 12.61 -6.13 9.88
C ASN A 35 13.77 -6.52 8.93
N LYS A 36 13.64 -7.59 8.16
CA LYS A 36 14.61 -8.10 7.18
C LYS A 36 14.09 -8.05 5.74
N MET A 37 12.96 -7.37 5.48
CA MET A 37 12.52 -7.12 4.11
C MET A 37 13.64 -6.37 3.38
N ASP A 38 14.25 -6.99 2.39
CA ASP A 38 15.26 -6.30 1.57
C ASP A 38 14.58 -5.38 0.57
N LEU A 39 14.49 -4.11 0.94
CA LEU A 39 13.96 -3.05 0.08
C LEU A 39 15.06 -2.27 -0.65
N SER A 40 16.32 -2.71 -0.61
CA SER A 40 17.45 -1.96 -1.16
C SER A 40 17.29 -1.62 -2.64
N ASN A 41 16.88 -2.60 -3.46
CA ASN A 41 16.62 -2.38 -4.88
C ASN A 41 15.43 -1.44 -5.10
N LEU A 42 14.35 -1.64 -4.36
CA LEU A 42 13.17 -0.78 -4.45
C LEU A 42 13.51 0.67 -4.06
N ILE A 43 14.26 0.88 -2.99
CA ILE A 43 14.74 2.21 -2.56
C ILE A 43 15.61 2.84 -3.65
N ALA A 44 16.53 2.08 -4.24
CA ALA A 44 17.40 2.57 -5.30
C ALA A 44 16.59 3.03 -6.54
N VAL A 45 15.61 2.24 -6.96
CA VAL A 45 14.75 2.59 -8.11
C VAL A 45 13.85 3.78 -7.78
N VAL A 46 13.24 3.83 -6.61
CA VAL A 46 12.42 4.97 -6.17
C VAL A 46 13.26 6.25 -6.14
N SER A 47 14.47 6.21 -5.55
CA SER A 47 15.37 7.36 -5.48
C SER A 47 15.79 7.87 -6.86
N LYS A 48 15.91 6.98 -7.84
CA LYS A 48 16.26 7.33 -9.24
C LYS A 48 15.06 7.92 -9.98
N GLU A 49 13.89 7.31 -9.87
CA GLU A 49 12.73 7.64 -10.71
C GLU A 49 11.89 8.81 -10.17
N THR A 50 11.81 8.98 -8.85
CA THR A 50 11.03 10.07 -8.23
C THR A 50 11.45 11.46 -8.70
N PRO A 51 12.77 11.82 -8.79
CA PRO A 51 13.17 13.11 -9.33
C PRO A 51 12.75 13.32 -10.77
N ASN A 52 12.73 12.28 -11.60
CA ASN A 52 12.25 12.33 -12.99
C ASN A 52 10.75 12.64 -13.04
N LEU A 53 9.95 11.92 -12.26
CA LEU A 53 8.52 12.15 -12.15
C LEU A 53 8.22 13.58 -11.68
N TYR A 54 8.92 14.04 -10.66
CA TYR A 54 8.76 15.40 -10.13
C TYR A 54 9.12 16.47 -11.16
N LYS A 55 10.25 16.29 -11.87
CA LYS A 55 10.71 17.20 -12.90
C LYS A 55 9.68 17.35 -14.02
N ILE A 56 9.18 16.24 -14.58
CA ILE A 56 8.19 16.25 -15.67
C ILE A 56 6.92 17.00 -15.23
N ASN A 57 6.38 16.67 -14.06
CA ASN A 57 5.18 17.30 -13.54
C ASN A 57 5.37 18.81 -13.30
N ARG A 58 6.53 19.21 -12.76
CA ARG A 58 6.85 20.60 -12.47
C ARG A 58 7.11 21.43 -13.74
N GLU A 59 7.81 20.88 -14.73
CA GLU A 59 8.05 21.54 -16.01
C GLU A 59 6.73 21.79 -16.74
N TYR A 60 5.84 20.81 -16.72
CA TYR A 60 4.50 20.98 -17.29
C TYR A 60 3.71 22.09 -16.60
N LEU A 61 3.69 22.12 -15.25
CA LEU A 61 3.02 23.16 -14.48
C LEU A 61 3.60 24.54 -14.78
N ALA A 62 4.93 24.66 -14.88
CA ALA A 62 5.61 25.92 -15.18
C ALA A 62 5.28 26.43 -16.60
N GLN A 63 5.14 25.55 -17.58
CA GLN A 63 4.84 25.93 -18.96
C GLN A 63 3.37 26.28 -19.21
N ARG A 64 2.46 25.60 -18.51
CA ARG A 64 1.02 25.68 -18.79
C ARG A 64 0.24 26.43 -17.71
N GLY A 65 0.84 26.70 -16.54
CA GLY A 65 0.18 27.33 -15.40
C GLY A 65 -0.92 26.48 -14.74
N THR A 66 -1.10 25.24 -15.19
CA THR A 66 -2.11 24.29 -14.67
C THR A 66 -1.51 22.92 -14.50
N MET A 67 -2.08 22.15 -13.56
CA MET A 67 -1.67 20.76 -13.37
C MET A 67 -1.88 19.93 -14.65
N MET A 68 -1.00 18.97 -14.88
CA MET A 68 -1.11 18.03 -15.98
C MET A 68 -2.36 17.17 -15.83
N THR A 69 -3.04 16.91 -16.93
CA THR A 69 -4.18 16.00 -17.00
C THR A 69 -4.01 15.05 -18.18
N GLU A 70 -4.71 13.92 -18.17
CA GLU A 70 -4.70 12.94 -19.29
C GLU A 70 -5.03 13.59 -20.66
N LYS A 71 -5.87 14.64 -20.64
CA LYS A 71 -6.28 15.35 -21.85
C LYS A 71 -5.24 16.35 -22.37
N THR A 72 -4.37 16.84 -21.49
CA THR A 72 -3.43 17.93 -21.79
C THR A 72 -1.99 17.45 -21.91
N ALA A 73 -1.67 16.26 -21.41
CA ALA A 73 -0.35 15.66 -21.52
C ALA A 73 -0.02 15.25 -22.95
N SER A 74 1.22 15.43 -23.36
CA SER A 74 1.70 14.88 -24.62
C SER A 74 1.91 13.36 -24.53
N SER A 75 1.85 12.67 -25.66
CA SER A 75 2.14 11.23 -25.72
C SER A 75 3.54 10.90 -25.17
N LYS A 76 4.50 11.81 -25.36
CA LYS A 76 5.88 11.67 -24.86
C LYS A 76 5.90 11.75 -23.34
N ASP A 77 5.19 12.71 -22.75
CA ASP A 77 5.14 12.87 -21.27
C ASP A 77 4.50 11.64 -20.63
N LEU A 78 3.35 11.19 -21.19
CA LEU A 78 2.66 9.99 -20.73
C LEU A 78 3.56 8.74 -20.79
N GLN A 79 4.32 8.59 -21.87
CA GLN A 79 5.25 7.47 -22.02
C GLN A 79 6.38 7.52 -20.99
N GLN A 80 6.98 8.69 -20.76
CA GLN A 80 8.05 8.86 -19.78
C GLN A 80 7.55 8.60 -18.35
N LEU A 81 6.41 9.18 -17.98
CA LEU A 81 5.78 8.94 -16.68
C LEU A 81 5.48 7.45 -16.46
N SER A 82 4.88 6.80 -17.47
CA SER A 82 4.57 5.37 -17.41
C SER A 82 5.81 4.50 -17.27
N GLN A 83 6.91 4.82 -17.96
CA GLN A 83 8.18 4.08 -17.84
C GLN A 83 8.79 4.18 -16.45
N SER A 84 8.83 5.39 -15.86
CA SER A 84 9.32 5.58 -14.49
C SER A 84 8.45 4.86 -13.46
N LEU A 85 7.13 4.94 -13.58
CA LEU A 85 6.21 4.21 -12.71
C LEU A 85 6.35 2.70 -12.86
N LEU A 86 6.52 2.20 -14.08
CA LEU A 86 6.69 0.78 -14.36
C LEU A 86 7.97 0.23 -13.71
N ALA A 87 9.06 1.01 -13.68
CA ALA A 87 10.29 0.61 -13.00
C ALA A 87 10.05 0.38 -11.51
N ILE A 88 9.38 1.32 -10.82
CA ILE A 88 9.02 1.19 -9.42
C ILE A 88 8.04 0.03 -9.19
N THR A 89 7.04 -0.11 -10.06
CA THR A 89 6.04 -1.19 -10.00
C THR A 89 6.68 -2.57 -10.07
N LYS A 90 7.64 -2.78 -10.96
CA LYS A 90 8.34 -4.07 -11.09
C LYS A 90 9.09 -4.46 -9.82
N GLU A 91 9.85 -3.54 -9.24
CA GLU A 91 10.55 -3.81 -7.98
C GLU A 91 9.58 -4.04 -6.82
N THR A 92 8.49 -3.27 -6.77
CA THR A 92 7.43 -3.48 -5.78
C THR A 92 6.84 -4.88 -5.88
N LYS A 93 6.58 -5.37 -7.09
CA LYS A 93 6.06 -6.72 -7.31
C LYS A 93 7.01 -7.80 -6.82
N LEU A 94 8.31 -7.67 -7.09
CA LEU A 94 9.30 -8.64 -6.61
C LEU A 94 9.25 -8.76 -5.08
N VAL A 95 9.22 -7.63 -4.38
CA VAL A 95 9.08 -7.63 -2.93
C VAL A 95 7.76 -8.29 -2.48
N LEU A 96 6.64 -7.96 -3.13
CA LEU A 96 5.33 -8.49 -2.76
C LEU A 96 5.18 -10.00 -3.01
N GLN A 97 5.85 -10.53 -4.04
CA GLN A 97 5.84 -11.97 -4.35
C GLN A 97 6.47 -12.80 -3.22
N GLU A 98 7.48 -12.27 -2.52
CA GLU A 98 8.06 -12.92 -1.33
C GLU A 98 7.03 -13.11 -0.21
N TYR A 99 5.98 -12.28 -0.19
CA TYR A 99 4.88 -12.32 0.77
C TYR A 99 3.60 -12.96 0.23
N GLY A 100 3.68 -13.67 -0.89
CA GLY A 100 2.56 -14.43 -1.43
C GLY A 100 1.55 -13.62 -2.26
N ILE A 101 1.87 -12.38 -2.63
CA ILE A 101 1.05 -11.60 -3.56
C ILE A 101 1.42 -12.00 -4.99
N THR A 102 0.47 -12.60 -5.71
CA THR A 102 0.69 -13.07 -7.07
C THR A 102 0.27 -12.05 -8.12
N ASP A 103 0.81 -12.20 -9.33
CA ASP A 103 0.44 -11.37 -10.47
C ASP A 103 -1.04 -11.52 -10.85
N GLU A 104 -1.60 -12.72 -10.66
CA GLU A 104 -3.02 -12.99 -10.88
C GLU A 104 -3.88 -12.15 -9.94
N PHE A 105 -3.54 -12.12 -8.63
CA PHE A 105 -4.25 -11.30 -7.66
C PHE A 105 -4.19 -9.81 -8.01
N ILE A 106 -3.01 -9.31 -8.41
CA ILE A 106 -2.82 -7.91 -8.82
C ILE A 106 -3.70 -7.62 -10.04
N LYS A 107 -3.65 -8.48 -11.07
CA LYS A 107 -4.44 -8.34 -12.29
C LYS A 107 -5.95 -8.37 -12.03
N GLU A 108 -6.42 -9.30 -11.19
CA GLU A 108 -7.84 -9.37 -10.81
C GLU A 108 -8.31 -8.11 -10.05
N THR A 109 -7.42 -7.52 -9.24
CA THR A 109 -7.76 -6.39 -8.37
C THR A 109 -7.63 -5.04 -9.11
N LEU A 110 -6.61 -4.87 -9.93
CA LEU A 110 -6.25 -3.60 -10.58
C LEU A 110 -6.52 -3.58 -12.08
N GLY A 111 -6.77 -4.73 -12.71
CA GLY A 111 -7.00 -4.86 -14.14
C GLY A 111 -5.73 -5.19 -14.95
N ASP A 112 -4.55 -4.85 -14.43
CA ASP A 112 -3.25 -5.13 -15.03
C ASP A 112 -2.27 -5.59 -13.94
N SER A 113 -1.46 -6.61 -14.22
CA SER A 113 -0.41 -7.06 -13.30
C SER A 113 0.73 -6.04 -13.13
N ASN A 114 0.88 -5.10 -14.07
CA ASN A 114 1.85 -4.01 -14.02
C ASN A 114 1.18 -2.65 -13.78
N ASP A 115 0.05 -2.63 -13.12
CA ASP A 115 -0.68 -1.40 -12.84
C ASP A 115 0.20 -0.40 -12.06
N ASN A 116 0.27 0.82 -12.54
CA ASN A 116 1.13 1.88 -12.00
C ASN A 116 0.83 2.21 -10.54
N ARG A 117 -0.39 1.93 -10.04
CA ARG A 117 -0.78 2.12 -8.64
C ARG A 117 0.05 1.27 -7.68
N MET A 118 0.67 0.19 -8.17
CA MET A 118 1.59 -0.62 -7.39
C MET A 118 2.81 0.16 -6.90
N ALA A 119 3.24 1.20 -7.63
CA ALA A 119 4.32 2.07 -7.18
C ALA A 119 4.03 2.73 -5.82
N LEU A 120 2.77 3.02 -5.51
CA LEU A 120 2.35 3.57 -4.22
C LEU A 120 2.49 2.56 -3.08
N ILE A 121 2.25 1.28 -3.36
CA ILE A 121 2.50 0.21 -2.38
C ILE A 121 4.00 0.14 -2.06
N GLY A 122 4.85 0.24 -3.09
CA GLY A 122 6.30 0.26 -2.91
C GLY A 122 6.78 1.39 -1.98
N LEU A 123 6.26 2.61 -2.21
CA LEU A 123 6.55 3.76 -1.34
C LEU A 123 6.06 3.53 0.09
N ALA A 124 4.86 2.95 0.26
CA ALA A 124 4.33 2.62 1.58
C ALA A 124 5.19 1.60 2.33
N LEU A 125 5.72 0.59 1.64
CA LEU A 125 6.64 -0.39 2.22
C LEU A 125 7.94 0.27 2.71
N ILE A 126 8.55 1.13 1.89
CA ILE A 126 9.74 1.89 2.27
C ILE A 126 9.46 2.73 3.51
N GLU A 127 8.34 3.41 3.53
CA GLU A 127 7.94 4.28 4.63
C GLU A 127 7.77 3.52 5.94
N VAL A 128 7.03 2.41 5.90
CA VAL A 128 6.82 1.56 7.08
C VAL A 128 8.14 0.99 7.59
N GLN A 129 9.04 0.56 6.71
CA GLN A 129 10.35 0.05 7.13
C GLN A 129 11.19 1.16 7.78
N ARG A 130 11.24 2.35 7.20
CA ARG A 130 12.01 3.49 7.76
C ARG A 130 11.53 3.86 9.14
N THR A 131 10.22 3.92 9.36
CA THR A 131 9.63 4.24 10.67
C THR A 131 9.85 3.13 11.71
N SER A 132 10.01 1.87 11.28
CA SER A 132 10.29 0.75 12.18
C SER A 132 11.75 0.70 12.65
N VAL A 133 12.69 1.21 11.85
CA VAL A 133 14.15 1.19 12.13
C VAL A 133 14.64 2.48 12.77
N ALA A 134 13.89 3.58 12.63
CA ALA A 134 14.30 4.88 13.14
C ALA A 134 14.33 4.88 14.68
N THR A 135 15.53 4.77 15.25
CA THR A 135 15.82 5.02 16.68
C THR A 135 15.78 6.50 17.04
N ARG A 136 15.66 7.39 16.07
CA ARG A 136 15.49 8.84 16.23
C ARG A 136 14.07 9.20 15.82
N SER A 137 13.42 9.95 16.67
CA SER A 137 12.06 10.47 16.65
C SER A 137 11.65 11.19 15.35
N LEU A 138 11.60 10.48 14.23
CA LEU A 138 10.70 10.91 13.17
C LEU A 138 9.31 10.75 13.73
N ASP A 139 8.63 11.86 13.98
CA ASP A 139 7.28 11.79 14.49
C ASP A 139 6.45 11.07 13.43
N TRP A 140 5.81 9.97 13.83
CA TRP A 140 4.88 9.24 12.96
C TRP A 140 3.87 10.19 12.30
N ASN A 141 3.52 11.27 12.96
CA ASN A 141 2.60 12.27 12.44
C ASN A 141 3.17 13.03 11.24
N ASP A 142 4.47 13.34 11.23
CA ASP A 142 5.11 14.04 10.09
C ASP A 142 5.20 13.11 8.88
N VAL A 143 5.57 11.88 9.13
CA VAL A 143 5.71 10.82 8.12
C VAL A 143 4.34 10.38 7.60
N ALA A 144 3.38 10.17 8.50
CA ALA A 144 2.02 9.81 8.14
C ALA A 144 1.34 10.92 7.30
N SER A 145 1.72 12.20 7.48
CA SER A 145 1.15 13.30 6.70
C SER A 145 1.48 13.19 5.21
N CYS A 146 2.69 12.76 4.85
CA CYS A 146 3.14 12.60 3.47
C CYS A 146 2.44 11.42 2.77
N GLY A 147 2.47 10.26 3.40
CA GLY A 147 1.85 9.06 2.85
C GLY A 147 0.34 9.03 2.98
N ALA A 148 -0.23 9.70 3.98
CA ALA A 148 -1.68 9.75 4.18
C ALA A 148 -2.41 10.49 3.07
N ALA A 149 -1.82 11.54 2.51
CA ALA A 149 -2.37 12.23 1.35
C ALA A 149 -2.42 11.31 0.12
N ALA A 150 -1.42 10.45 -0.03
CA ALA A 150 -1.27 9.54 -1.17
C ALA A 150 -2.10 8.25 -1.03
N LEU A 151 -2.02 7.60 0.11
CA LEU A 151 -2.53 6.24 0.33
C LEU A 151 -3.73 6.19 1.26
N GLY A 152 -3.87 7.21 2.09
CA GLY A 152 -4.76 7.22 3.24
C GLY A 152 -4.09 6.68 4.50
N LEU A 153 -4.33 7.38 5.60
CA LEU A 153 -3.74 7.07 6.90
C LEU A 153 -4.06 5.64 7.36
N ASP A 154 -5.28 5.19 7.08
CA ASP A 154 -5.76 3.85 7.43
C ASP A 154 -4.99 2.72 6.75
N VAL A 155 -4.57 2.91 5.48
CA VAL A 155 -3.72 1.93 4.76
C VAL A 155 -2.34 1.86 5.38
N LEU A 156 -1.71 3.01 5.60
CA LEU A 156 -0.37 3.08 6.20
C LEU A 156 -0.35 2.51 7.61
N GLU A 157 -1.37 2.81 8.42
CA GLU A 157 -1.47 2.31 9.78
C GLU A 157 -1.68 0.78 9.82
N ASP A 158 -2.55 0.25 8.97
CA ASP A 158 -2.77 -1.19 8.82
C ASP A 158 -1.45 -1.88 8.42
N MET A 159 -0.74 -1.34 7.41
CA MET A 159 0.56 -1.86 6.99
C MET A 159 1.59 -1.78 8.12
N ARG A 160 1.71 -0.64 8.81
CA ARG A 160 2.65 -0.48 9.91
C ARG A 160 2.37 -1.50 11.03
N LYS A 161 1.14 -1.60 11.50
CA LYS A 161 0.75 -2.57 12.55
C LYS A 161 1.09 -3.99 12.15
N ALA A 162 0.79 -4.34 10.90
CA ALA A 162 1.09 -5.65 10.37
C ALA A 162 2.59 -5.88 10.23
N LEU A 163 3.37 -4.95 9.70
CA LEU A 163 4.78 -5.12 9.37
C LEU A 163 5.74 -4.91 10.56
N THR A 164 5.31 -4.31 11.66
CA THR A 164 6.14 -4.09 12.86
C THR A 164 5.80 -4.98 14.05
N SER A 165 4.76 -5.81 13.96
CA SER A 165 4.35 -6.70 15.05
C SER A 165 5.31 -7.87 15.21
N LYS A 166 5.73 -8.15 16.45
CA LYS A 166 6.59 -9.32 16.79
C LYS A 166 5.91 -10.68 16.59
N ARG A 167 4.59 -10.71 16.35
CA ARG A 167 3.81 -11.94 16.20
C ARG A 167 3.31 -12.13 14.76
N MET A 168 4.02 -11.58 13.79
CA MET A 168 3.56 -11.65 12.42
C MET A 168 3.80 -13.00 11.78
N THR A 169 2.73 -13.54 11.20
CA THR A 169 2.80 -14.65 10.28
C THR A 169 2.73 -14.13 8.83
N ARG A 170 3.26 -14.91 7.90
CA ARG A 170 3.20 -14.60 6.47
C ARG A 170 1.76 -14.32 6.01
N GLU A 171 0.80 -15.09 6.52
CA GLU A 171 -0.63 -14.95 6.17
C GLU A 171 -1.22 -13.61 6.63
N ILE A 172 -0.78 -13.10 7.79
CA ILE A 172 -1.21 -11.78 8.28
C ILE A 172 -0.67 -10.69 7.35
N VAL A 173 0.62 -10.75 7.00
CA VAL A 173 1.24 -9.80 6.06
C VAL A 173 0.55 -9.84 4.72
N GLU A 174 0.39 -11.01 4.13
CA GLU A 174 -0.29 -11.21 2.85
C GLU A 174 -1.70 -10.62 2.87
N ARG A 175 -2.49 -10.90 3.92
CA ARG A 175 -3.85 -10.38 4.07
C ARG A 175 -3.87 -8.85 4.11
N VAL A 176 -2.96 -8.23 4.85
CA VAL A 176 -2.89 -6.77 4.95
C VAL A 176 -2.45 -6.15 3.64
N LEU A 177 -1.45 -6.72 2.97
CA LEU A 177 -1.01 -6.25 1.66
C LEU A 177 -2.13 -6.37 0.62
N LYS A 178 -2.85 -7.49 0.56
CA LYS A 178 -4.03 -7.66 -0.29
C LYS A 178 -5.12 -6.62 -0.01
N LYS A 179 -5.39 -6.34 1.27
CA LYS A 179 -6.34 -5.29 1.67
C LYS A 179 -5.88 -3.91 1.21
N SER A 180 -4.60 -3.59 1.36
CA SER A 180 -4.01 -2.32 0.94
C SER A 180 -4.09 -2.11 -0.58
N ILE A 181 -3.78 -3.14 -1.37
CA ILE A 181 -3.90 -3.10 -2.83
C ILE A 181 -5.36 -2.86 -3.26
N LYS A 182 -6.33 -3.54 -2.63
CA LYS A 182 -7.76 -3.31 -2.89
C LYS A 182 -8.20 -1.88 -2.57
N LYS A 183 -7.70 -1.29 -1.50
CA LYS A 183 -8.01 0.10 -1.13
C LYS A 183 -7.45 1.09 -2.14
N ILE A 184 -6.22 0.89 -2.60
CA ILE A 184 -5.59 1.75 -3.61
C ILE A 184 -6.33 1.65 -4.96
N ALA A 185 -6.83 0.49 -5.32
CA ALA A 185 -7.61 0.28 -6.54
C ALA A 185 -8.78 1.26 -6.67
N THR A 186 -9.37 1.67 -5.56
CA THR A 186 -10.55 2.56 -5.54
C THR A 186 -10.22 4.04 -5.43
N ARG A 187 -8.96 4.42 -5.16
CA ARG A 187 -8.61 5.81 -4.82
C ARG A 187 -8.01 6.62 -5.96
N LEU A 188 -7.18 6.00 -6.77
CA LEU A 188 -6.44 6.68 -7.82
C LEU A 188 -6.66 5.98 -9.16
N SER A 189 -6.79 6.76 -10.21
CA SER A 189 -6.88 6.27 -11.58
C SER A 189 -6.00 7.12 -12.50
N GLY A 190 -5.52 6.49 -13.59
CA GLY A 190 -4.70 7.15 -14.59
C GLY A 190 -3.22 7.32 -14.21
N VAL A 191 -2.40 7.39 -15.25
CA VAL A 191 -0.93 7.50 -15.13
C VAL A 191 -0.52 8.81 -14.46
N ILE A 192 -1.19 9.91 -14.78
CA ILE A 192 -0.84 11.24 -14.28
C ILE A 192 -1.14 11.37 -12.78
N GLY A 193 -2.35 10.97 -12.36
CA GLY A 193 -2.71 11.02 -10.93
C GLY A 193 -1.74 10.22 -10.08
N VAL A 194 -1.40 9.01 -10.50
CA VAL A 194 -0.40 8.18 -9.81
C VAL A 194 0.98 8.82 -9.85
N SER A 195 1.42 9.38 -10.99
CA SER A 195 2.76 9.99 -11.11
C SER A 195 2.96 11.21 -10.20
N ILE A 196 1.95 12.07 -10.10
CA ILE A 196 1.98 13.23 -9.19
C ILE A 196 2.08 12.75 -7.75
N THR A 197 1.23 11.80 -7.37
CA THR A 197 1.20 11.27 -6.01
C THR A 197 2.52 10.57 -5.64
N VAL A 198 3.11 9.78 -6.55
CA VAL A 198 4.41 9.13 -6.34
C VAL A 198 5.52 10.17 -6.23
N ALA A 199 5.51 11.20 -7.08
CA ALA A 199 6.49 12.26 -7.03
C ALA A 199 6.45 13.04 -5.72
N GLU A 200 5.27 13.46 -5.28
CA GLU A 200 5.08 14.21 -4.03
C GLU A 200 5.47 13.36 -2.81
N PHE A 201 5.04 12.12 -2.77
CA PHE A 201 5.37 11.21 -1.68
C PHE A 201 6.88 10.90 -1.64
N GLY A 202 7.50 10.65 -2.80
CA GLY A 202 8.94 10.39 -2.87
C GLY A 202 9.81 11.58 -2.48
N VAL A 203 9.41 12.81 -2.84
CA VAL A 203 10.08 14.04 -2.37
C VAL A 203 9.95 14.18 -0.86
N CYS A 204 8.77 13.92 -0.32
CA CYS A 204 8.53 13.96 1.11
C CYS A 204 9.42 12.94 1.86
N LEU A 205 9.56 11.72 1.34
CA LEU A 205 10.48 10.70 1.86
C LEU A 205 11.95 11.16 1.84
N ALA A 206 12.37 11.86 0.78
CA ALA A 206 13.73 12.38 0.65
C ALA A 206 14.02 13.54 1.62
N ILE A 207 13.04 14.40 1.91
CA ILE A 207 13.19 15.51 2.86
C ILE A 207 13.27 15.00 4.31
N ALA A 208 12.55 13.93 4.62
CA ALA A 208 12.54 13.31 5.94
C ALA A 208 13.78 12.41 6.23
N SER A 209 14.67 12.23 5.26
CA SER A 209 15.91 11.46 5.38
C SER A 209 17.11 12.32 5.71
#